data_6c96b3f8b7785d66d268bbf97367e202
#
_entry.id   6c96b3f8b7785d66d268bbf97367e202
#
_cell.length_a   1.000
_cell.length_b   1.000
_cell.length_c   1.000
_cell.angle_alpha   90.00
_cell.angle_beta   90.00
_cell.angle_gamma   90.00
#
_symmetry.space_group_name_H-M   'P 1'
#
loop_
_entity.id
_entity.type
_entity.pdbx_description
1 polymer ?
#
loop_
_entity_poly.entity_id
_entity_poly.type
_entity_poly.pdbx_seq_one_letter_code
_entity_poly.pdbx_strand_id
1 'polypeptide(L)'
;MKKKLISMLLVCAMAAGALAGCGESSGGSSGGGAGAGTEKAADAGNPEGGKDTIKIAVYSDFAGFDPYNSGMDLDKVVYSNIFDCLLRYYDGKYENVLCKDYSISEDGTEYTFSLKEGVKFHNGETLTAGDVVFSMMRAKESSEMSNFTKNIVKAEAVDDLTVKIVLDQPYVPFLTAVASTVCIMNEKAVNEAGDNIRQMPVGTGPYKFKQWDSGSQVVLERFDDYHDALPQIREANYVVLTNPETALTALQTGEIDMTYTIPPIAVQELKDSQDLVLDLNPTMGSGYIVMNLEAPFLSDPNFRMALAYATNREHIVEVGMDGVAKVSSLLWDERTAGYSGKYTTSEFNLDKAKEYLAKTDYNGEEIPFVVGYENYKKIGVVYQEELKQIGVNISVEQLEANTWVSDMKSGNFAMSTIVQTMDPDVDFWSTVFMSSAIGGYNFSRLNDADVDKAFQDGSVCQDPEQRKDIYSVIEKKLYEDTIIIPIYDRVVTCAYNKGVTVDRSYDSGFSTLRDMHWD
;
A
#
# COMPACT_ATOMS: atom_id res chain seq x y z
N MET A 1 -48.22 24.50 7.60
CA MET A 1 -48.28 25.08 8.96
C MET A 1 -46.84 25.14 9.46
N LYS A 2 -46.13 26.25 9.28
CA LYS A 2 -45.90 27.36 10.22
C LYS A 2 -45.37 26.90 11.58
N LYS A 3 -44.11 27.18 11.86
CA LYS A 3 -43.51 28.11 12.84
C LYS A 3 -42.16 27.53 13.29
N LYS A 4 -41.08 28.18 13.61
CA LYS A 4 -40.56 29.55 13.55
C LYS A 4 -39.09 29.46 14.01
N LEU A 5 -38.26 30.31 13.41
CA LEU A 5 -36.92 30.72 13.88
C LEU A 5 -36.92 31.18 15.36
N ILE A 6 -35.79 30.97 16.05
CA ILE A 6 -35.24 31.97 16.98
C ILE A 6 -33.71 31.92 16.88
N SER A 7 -33.14 33.01 16.44
CA SER A 7 -31.74 33.43 16.58
C SER A 7 -31.55 33.99 17.99
N MET A 8 -30.36 33.78 18.59
CA MET A 8 -29.87 34.72 19.62
C MET A 8 -28.35 34.80 19.59
N LEU A 9 -27.87 35.92 19.10
CA LEU A 9 -26.53 36.47 19.33
C LEU A 9 -26.34 36.81 20.79
N LEU A 10 -25.14 36.60 21.33
CA LEU A 10 -24.60 37.48 22.38
C LEU A 10 -23.10 37.70 22.17
N VAL A 11 -22.73 38.96 22.29
CA VAL A 11 -21.47 39.60 21.95
C VAL A 11 -20.72 39.98 23.22
N CYS A 12 -19.39 39.91 23.17
CA CYS A 12 -18.32 40.66 23.88
C CYS A 12 -18.26 40.71 25.41
N ALA A 13 -17.06 40.46 25.95
CA ALA A 13 -16.27 41.53 26.56
C ALA A 13 -14.83 41.10 26.86
N MET A 14 -13.91 41.96 26.47
CA MET A 14 -12.48 41.99 26.80
C MET A 14 -12.27 42.37 28.27
N ALA A 15 -11.18 41.92 28.88
CA ALA A 15 -10.37 42.79 29.76
C ALA A 15 -8.94 42.25 29.87
N ALA A 16 -8.01 43.13 29.59
CA ALA A 16 -6.57 43.00 29.73
C ALA A 16 -6.14 43.20 31.19
N GLY A 17 -5.01 42.63 31.57
CA GLY A 17 -4.34 42.97 32.82
C GLY A 17 -2.91 42.47 32.78
N ALA A 18 -2.00 43.43 32.78
CA ALA A 18 -0.57 43.30 32.56
C ALA A 18 0.22 43.27 33.89
N LEU A 19 1.48 42.82 33.75
CA LEU A 19 2.72 43.26 34.42
C LEU A 19 3.19 42.63 35.74
N ALA A 20 4.34 42.00 35.58
CA ALA A 20 5.63 42.26 36.26
C ALA A 20 5.91 41.63 37.64
N GLY A 21 7.10 41.06 37.71
CA GLY A 21 7.81 40.80 38.95
C GLY A 21 9.05 39.93 38.79
N CYS A 22 10.21 40.55 38.58
CA CYS A 22 11.54 39.97 38.73
C CYS A 22 11.85 39.58 40.17
N GLY A 23 12.71 38.58 40.38
CA GLY A 23 13.37 38.33 41.67
C GLY A 23 14.40 37.21 41.57
N GLU A 24 15.66 37.62 41.57
CA GLU A 24 16.91 36.81 41.73
C GLU A 24 17.01 36.26 43.16
N SER A 25 17.66 35.11 43.36
CA SER A 25 18.99 34.91 43.89
C SER A 25 19.17 33.62 44.70
N SER A 26 20.15 32.87 44.29
CA SER A 26 21.32 32.34 45.03
C SER A 26 21.14 31.36 46.20
N GLY A 27 21.86 30.26 46.06
CA GLY A 27 22.87 29.85 47.01
C GLY A 27 22.67 28.56 47.82
N GLY A 28 23.60 27.61 47.66
CA GLY A 28 24.22 26.88 48.76
C GLY A 28 23.93 25.40 48.89
N SER A 29 24.77 24.55 48.36
CA SER A 29 25.80 23.72 49.02
C SER A 29 25.39 22.50 49.87
N SER A 30 25.92 21.37 49.44
CA SER A 30 26.56 20.26 50.17
C SER A 30 25.75 19.16 50.85
N GLY A 31 26.20 17.91 50.57
CA GLY A 31 26.08 16.81 51.51
C GLY A 31 25.92 15.44 50.84
N GLY A 32 26.98 14.71 50.80
CA GLY A 32 27.22 13.43 50.23
C GLY A 32 26.51 12.24 50.90
N GLY A 33 26.53 11.12 50.21
CA GLY A 33 26.14 9.81 50.73
C GLY A 33 26.39 8.75 49.67
N ALA A 34 27.44 7.96 49.84
CA ALA A 34 27.83 6.81 49.01
C ALA A 34 26.85 5.63 49.20
N GLY A 35 26.56 4.89 48.15
CA GLY A 35 25.85 3.64 48.18
C GLY A 35 25.93 2.86 46.87
N ALA A 36 26.89 1.96 46.85
CA ALA A 36 27.01 0.68 46.12
C ALA A 36 26.37 0.53 44.73
N GLY A 37 27.26 0.19 43.79
CA GLY A 37 26.95 -0.09 42.39
C GLY A 37 26.22 -1.41 42.16
N THR A 38 25.44 -1.40 41.13
CA THR A 38 25.13 -2.56 40.30
C THR A 38 25.58 -2.23 38.90
N GLU A 39 26.48 -3.05 38.39
CA GLU A 39 27.00 -2.95 37.03
C GLU A 39 25.84 -3.05 36.04
N LYS A 40 25.57 -1.95 35.34
CA LYS A 40 24.77 -1.97 34.12
C LYS A 40 25.64 -2.59 33.02
N ALA A 41 25.04 -3.55 32.31
CA ALA A 41 25.58 -4.08 31.07
C ALA A 41 26.00 -2.93 30.14
N ALA A 42 27.16 -3.06 29.53
CA ALA A 42 27.75 -2.07 28.66
C ALA A 42 26.82 -1.77 27.48
N ASP A 43 26.39 -0.53 27.39
CA ASP A 43 25.83 0.10 26.20
C ASP A 43 26.85 -0.11 25.07
N ALA A 44 26.46 -0.83 24.02
CA ALA A 44 27.25 -0.91 22.79
C ALA A 44 27.18 0.48 22.16
N GLY A 45 28.22 1.27 22.44
CA GLY A 45 28.32 2.68 22.08
C GLY A 45 28.02 2.93 20.61
N ASN A 46 27.07 3.81 20.37
CA ASN A 46 26.92 4.55 19.13
C ASN A 46 28.26 5.28 18.86
N PRO A 47 28.87 5.19 17.65
CA PRO A 47 30.00 6.01 17.32
C PRO A 47 29.64 7.49 17.45
N GLU A 48 30.48 8.24 18.09
CA GLU A 48 30.32 9.64 18.49
C GLU A 48 29.65 10.48 17.37
N GLY A 49 28.46 11.01 17.60
CA GLY A 49 27.85 12.13 16.87
C GLY A 49 26.80 11.81 15.82
N GLY A 50 26.35 10.57 15.66
CA GLY A 50 25.26 10.23 14.73
C GLY A 50 23.88 10.68 15.25
N LYS A 51 23.06 11.23 14.37
CA LYS A 51 21.65 11.52 14.63
C LYS A 51 20.90 10.20 14.83
N ASP A 52 20.14 10.06 15.92
CA ASP A 52 19.42 8.84 16.27
C ASP A 52 17.89 9.02 16.24
N THR A 53 17.46 10.19 15.78
CA THR A 53 16.05 10.57 15.62
C THR A 53 15.77 10.91 14.16
N ILE A 54 14.52 10.67 13.69
CA ILE A 54 14.06 11.06 12.36
C ILE A 54 12.68 11.75 12.45
N LYS A 55 12.49 12.81 11.66
CA LYS A 55 11.21 13.49 11.50
C LYS A 55 10.71 13.28 10.07
N ILE A 56 9.55 12.66 9.93
CA ILE A 56 8.94 12.28 8.65
C ILE A 56 7.63 13.04 8.48
N ALA A 57 7.50 13.89 7.46
CA ALA A 57 6.23 14.53 7.18
C ALA A 57 5.29 13.59 6.42
N VAL A 58 4.01 13.62 6.83
CA VAL A 58 2.92 12.88 6.21
C VAL A 58 1.80 13.82 5.78
N TYR A 59 1.03 13.43 4.75
CA TYR A 59 0.07 14.30 4.07
C TYR A 59 -1.32 14.39 4.74
N SER A 60 -1.61 13.56 5.73
CA SER A 60 -2.86 13.61 6.50
C SER A 60 -2.66 13.09 7.91
N ASP A 61 -3.61 13.35 8.79
CA ASP A 61 -3.67 12.66 10.08
C ASP A 61 -4.05 11.18 9.90
N PHE A 62 -3.83 10.39 10.91
CA PHE A 62 -4.05 8.96 10.95
C PHE A 62 -5.48 8.63 11.38
N ALA A 63 -6.03 7.52 10.88
CA ALA A 63 -7.33 7.01 11.32
C ALA A 63 -7.19 6.13 12.58
N GLY A 64 -6.01 5.54 12.79
CA GLY A 64 -5.69 4.70 13.94
C GLY A 64 -4.75 3.55 13.56
N PHE A 65 -4.29 2.81 14.57
CA PHE A 65 -3.23 1.81 14.42
C PHE A 65 -3.71 0.39 14.71
N ASP A 66 -5.00 0.12 14.48
CA ASP A 66 -5.54 -1.25 14.43
C ASP A 66 -5.37 -1.79 12.99
N PRO A 67 -4.49 -2.77 12.74
CA PRO A 67 -4.20 -3.23 11.38
C PRO A 67 -5.39 -3.87 10.67
N TYR A 68 -6.45 -4.19 11.39
CA TYR A 68 -7.64 -4.83 10.82
C TYR A 68 -8.83 -3.87 10.62
N ASN A 69 -8.69 -2.59 11.00
CA ASN A 69 -9.74 -1.58 10.91
C ASN A 69 -9.18 -0.19 10.58
N SER A 70 -8.04 -0.07 9.93
CA SER A 70 -7.44 1.24 9.67
C SER A 70 -8.00 1.90 8.40
N GLY A 71 -8.25 1.14 7.35
CA GLY A 71 -8.86 1.64 6.11
C GLY A 71 -8.02 2.62 5.29
N MET A 72 -6.84 3.04 5.78
CA MET A 72 -5.96 4.01 5.12
C MET A 72 -4.57 3.44 4.89
N ASP A 73 -4.06 3.57 3.66
CA ASP A 73 -2.68 3.15 3.33
C ASP A 73 -1.64 3.88 4.19
N LEU A 74 -1.90 5.15 4.56
CA LEU A 74 -1.00 5.93 5.40
C LEU A 74 -0.82 5.33 6.80
N ASP A 75 -1.86 4.72 7.39
CA ASP A 75 -1.74 4.11 8.71
C ASP A 75 -0.71 2.96 8.72
N LYS A 76 -0.51 2.29 7.57
CA LYS A 76 0.50 1.24 7.39
C LYS A 76 1.92 1.76 7.62
N VAL A 77 2.20 3.02 7.28
CA VAL A 77 3.52 3.65 7.50
C VAL A 77 3.93 3.60 8.97
N VAL A 78 2.95 3.69 9.87
CA VAL A 78 3.17 3.63 11.31
C VAL A 78 3.04 2.21 11.84
N TYR A 79 1.90 1.53 11.59
CA TYR A 79 1.66 0.24 12.24
C TYR A 79 2.57 -0.89 11.73
N SER A 80 3.13 -0.81 10.51
CA SER A 80 4.14 -1.77 10.02
C SER A 80 5.46 -1.75 10.80
N ASN A 81 5.70 -0.71 11.61
CA ASN A 81 6.83 -0.65 12.53
C ASN A 81 6.47 -1.18 13.94
N ILE A 82 5.16 -1.27 14.24
CA ILE A 82 4.64 -1.70 15.55
C ILE A 82 4.35 -3.20 15.57
N PHE A 83 3.86 -3.75 14.46
CA PHE A 83 3.47 -5.14 14.37
C PHE A 83 4.36 -5.92 13.40
N ASP A 84 4.61 -7.17 13.72
CA ASP A 84 5.15 -8.15 12.80
C ASP A 84 4.07 -9.15 12.38
N CYS A 85 4.29 -9.79 11.20
CA CYS A 85 3.54 -10.93 10.72
C CYS A 85 4.33 -12.24 10.97
N LEU A 86 3.74 -13.40 10.72
CA LEU A 86 4.47 -14.68 10.81
C LEU A 86 5.64 -14.72 9.83
N LEU A 87 5.38 -14.26 8.60
CA LEU A 87 6.33 -14.17 7.51
C LEU A 87 6.36 -12.72 7.00
N ARG A 88 7.30 -12.44 6.13
CA ARG A 88 7.33 -11.25 5.25
C ARG A 88 7.53 -11.71 3.83
N TYR A 89 6.76 -11.16 2.92
CA TYR A 89 6.99 -11.31 1.50
C TYR A 89 7.74 -10.08 0.98
N TYR A 90 8.88 -10.31 0.33
CA TYR A 90 9.70 -9.25 -0.24
C TYR A 90 10.46 -9.77 -1.46
N ASP A 91 10.42 -9.03 -2.56
CA ASP A 91 11.13 -9.35 -3.81
C ASP A 91 10.94 -10.81 -4.26
N GLY A 92 9.68 -11.25 -4.30
CA GLY A 92 9.32 -12.60 -4.74
C GLY A 92 9.62 -13.73 -3.75
N LYS A 93 10.00 -13.42 -2.49
CA LYS A 93 10.41 -14.41 -1.50
C LYS A 93 9.75 -14.21 -0.14
N TYR A 94 9.58 -15.33 0.58
CA TYR A 94 9.15 -15.30 1.97
C TYR A 94 10.35 -15.28 2.93
N GLU A 95 10.32 -14.35 3.87
CA GLU A 95 11.28 -14.24 4.98
C GLU A 95 10.58 -14.64 6.29
N ASN A 96 11.23 -15.47 7.12
CA ASN A 96 10.72 -15.85 8.44
C ASN A 96 10.87 -14.69 9.44
N VAL A 97 9.74 -14.15 9.96
CA VAL A 97 9.73 -13.05 10.93
C VAL A 97 9.42 -13.58 12.34
N LEU A 98 8.17 -13.90 12.64
CA LEU A 98 7.78 -14.49 13.93
C LEU A 98 7.82 -16.01 13.93
N CYS A 99 7.70 -16.63 12.75
CA CYS A 99 7.88 -18.07 12.65
C CYS A 99 9.35 -18.43 12.41
N LYS A 100 9.75 -19.59 12.92
CA LYS A 100 11.05 -20.22 12.70
C LYS A 100 11.02 -21.08 11.44
N ASP A 101 9.91 -21.77 11.22
CA ASP A 101 9.68 -22.67 10.11
C ASP A 101 8.19 -22.91 9.93
N TYR A 102 7.79 -23.37 8.75
CA TYR A 102 6.41 -23.78 8.48
C TYR A 102 6.36 -24.97 7.53
N SER A 103 5.26 -25.71 7.60
CA SER A 103 4.96 -26.80 6.67
C SER A 103 3.53 -26.73 6.19
N ILE A 104 3.30 -27.26 4.98
CA ILE A 104 2.00 -27.37 4.34
C ILE A 104 1.71 -28.84 4.13
N SER A 105 0.49 -29.29 4.44
CA SER A 105 0.06 -30.65 4.17
C SER A 105 0.09 -30.97 2.67
N GLU A 106 0.19 -32.25 2.33
CA GLU A 106 0.26 -32.71 0.94
C GLU A 106 -0.99 -32.26 0.13
N ASP A 107 -2.15 -32.20 0.78
CA ASP A 107 -3.40 -31.73 0.18
C ASP A 107 -3.56 -30.19 0.17
N GLY A 108 -2.60 -29.44 0.73
CA GLY A 108 -2.60 -27.98 0.75
C GLY A 108 -3.63 -27.31 1.67
N THR A 109 -4.29 -28.08 2.55
CA THR A 109 -5.35 -27.57 3.43
C THR A 109 -4.91 -27.26 4.84
N GLU A 110 -3.76 -27.76 5.29
CA GLU A 110 -3.24 -27.53 6.64
C GLU A 110 -1.88 -26.83 6.60
N TYR A 111 -1.77 -25.74 7.34
CA TYR A 111 -0.54 -24.96 7.52
C TYR A 111 -0.12 -25.08 8.98
N THR A 112 1.10 -25.54 9.23
CA THR A 112 1.67 -25.62 10.57
C THR A 112 2.86 -24.67 10.67
N PHE A 113 2.79 -23.71 11.59
CA PHE A 113 3.85 -22.71 11.85
C PHE A 113 4.50 -23.00 13.20
N SER A 114 5.83 -23.09 13.21
CA SER A 114 6.65 -23.16 14.42
C SER A 114 7.16 -21.76 14.74
N LEU A 115 6.80 -21.20 15.91
CA LEU A 115 7.16 -19.85 16.30
C LEU A 115 8.60 -19.77 16.84
N LYS A 116 9.22 -18.59 16.77
CA LYS A 116 10.48 -18.28 17.45
C LYS A 116 10.24 -18.21 18.96
N GLU A 117 11.16 -18.74 19.76
CA GLU A 117 11.10 -18.67 21.22
C GLU A 117 11.48 -17.28 21.75
N GLY A 118 10.84 -16.85 22.83
CA GLY A 118 11.23 -15.67 23.61
C GLY A 118 10.91 -14.33 22.93
N VAL A 119 10.15 -14.31 21.84
CA VAL A 119 9.65 -13.07 21.23
C VAL A 119 8.76 -12.35 22.22
N LYS A 120 9.01 -11.06 22.44
CA LYS A 120 8.23 -10.24 23.37
C LYS A 120 7.34 -9.25 22.62
N PHE A 121 6.16 -9.02 23.16
CA PHE A 121 5.35 -7.86 22.84
C PHE A 121 5.86 -6.60 23.56
N HIS A 122 5.44 -5.42 23.10
CA HIS A 122 5.82 -4.12 23.67
C HIS A 122 5.43 -3.95 25.16
N ASN A 123 4.44 -4.70 25.64
CA ASN A 123 4.02 -4.73 27.03
C ASN A 123 4.86 -5.71 27.90
N GLY A 124 5.85 -6.39 27.30
CA GLY A 124 6.74 -7.35 27.95
C GLY A 124 6.21 -8.79 28.03
N GLU A 125 4.98 -9.06 27.58
CA GLU A 125 4.45 -10.43 27.47
C GLU A 125 5.13 -11.20 26.35
N THR A 126 5.25 -12.51 26.50
CA THR A 126 5.86 -13.39 25.49
C THR A 126 4.81 -13.81 24.48
N LEU A 127 5.18 -13.78 23.20
CA LEU A 127 4.35 -14.28 22.10
C LEU A 127 4.07 -15.77 22.28
N THR A 128 2.82 -16.15 22.11
CA THR A 128 2.35 -17.54 22.13
C THR A 128 1.56 -17.88 20.87
N ALA A 129 1.37 -19.17 20.64
CA ALA A 129 0.49 -19.68 19.59
C ALA A 129 -0.97 -19.19 19.77
N GLY A 130 -1.38 -18.91 21.01
CA GLY A 130 -2.69 -18.33 21.33
C GLY A 130 -2.90 -16.95 20.69
N ASP A 131 -1.88 -16.08 20.76
CA ASP A 131 -1.93 -14.74 20.15
C ASP A 131 -2.05 -14.81 18.62
N VAL A 132 -1.38 -15.79 18.00
CA VAL A 132 -1.50 -16.02 16.55
C VAL A 132 -2.90 -16.50 16.19
N VAL A 133 -3.45 -17.48 16.92
CA VAL A 133 -4.83 -17.96 16.71
C VAL A 133 -5.82 -16.83 16.87
N PHE A 134 -5.71 -16.02 17.93
CA PHE A 134 -6.53 -14.85 18.15
C PHE A 134 -6.47 -13.88 16.96
N SER A 135 -5.26 -13.55 16.50
CA SER A 135 -5.03 -12.60 15.40
C SER A 135 -5.64 -13.09 14.09
N MET A 136 -5.47 -14.38 13.74
CA MET A 136 -6.05 -14.99 12.55
C MET A 136 -7.59 -14.97 12.58
N MET A 137 -8.18 -15.30 13.73
CA MET A 137 -9.65 -15.31 13.88
C MET A 137 -10.22 -13.90 13.86
N ARG A 138 -9.54 -12.93 14.50
CA ARG A 138 -9.93 -11.52 14.45
C ARG A 138 -9.83 -10.95 13.03
N ALA A 139 -8.78 -11.29 12.27
CA ALA A 139 -8.65 -10.92 10.86
C ALA A 139 -9.79 -11.50 10.02
N LYS A 140 -10.20 -12.74 10.27
CA LYS A 140 -11.34 -13.37 9.58
C LYS A 140 -12.66 -12.64 9.81
N GLU A 141 -12.86 -12.05 10.97
CA GLU A 141 -14.07 -11.29 11.32
C GLU A 141 -14.05 -9.84 10.78
N SER A 142 -12.88 -9.34 10.39
CA SER A 142 -12.75 -8.00 9.82
C SER A 142 -13.30 -7.93 8.40
N SER A 143 -14.10 -6.90 8.09
CA SER A 143 -14.59 -6.65 6.73
C SER A 143 -13.47 -6.33 5.73
N GLU A 144 -12.36 -5.79 6.21
CA GLU A 144 -11.20 -5.43 5.38
C GLU A 144 -10.32 -6.63 5.07
N MET A 145 -10.18 -7.57 6.03
CA MET A 145 -9.25 -8.70 5.94
C MET A 145 -9.91 -10.03 5.54
N SER A 146 -11.25 -10.09 5.55
CA SER A 146 -11.98 -11.35 5.33
C SER A 146 -11.72 -11.99 3.96
N ASN A 147 -11.40 -11.21 2.94
CA ASN A 147 -11.06 -11.74 1.61
C ASN A 147 -9.83 -12.65 1.63
N PHE A 148 -8.84 -12.36 2.48
CA PHE A 148 -7.60 -13.13 2.62
C PHE A 148 -7.76 -14.33 3.54
N THR A 149 -8.64 -14.22 4.54
CA THR A 149 -8.79 -15.19 5.63
C THR A 149 -10.07 -16.01 5.56
N LYS A 150 -10.92 -15.77 4.54
CA LYS A 150 -12.24 -16.42 4.39
C LYS A 150 -12.17 -17.94 4.40
N ASN A 151 -11.11 -18.51 3.83
CA ASN A 151 -10.93 -19.96 3.70
C ASN A 151 -10.47 -20.63 5.01
N ILE A 152 -10.14 -19.88 6.07
CA ILE A 152 -9.77 -20.45 7.38
C ILE A 152 -11.02 -21.09 7.99
N VAL A 153 -10.99 -22.40 8.17
CA VAL A 153 -12.01 -23.15 8.91
C VAL A 153 -11.68 -23.16 10.40
N LYS A 154 -10.41 -23.37 10.71
CA LYS A 154 -9.93 -23.53 12.08
C LYS A 154 -8.51 -22.99 12.22
N ALA A 155 -8.24 -22.33 13.34
CA ALA A 155 -6.89 -22.06 13.81
C ALA A 155 -6.79 -22.61 15.25
N GLU A 156 -5.70 -23.31 15.57
CA GLU A 156 -5.50 -23.91 16.90
C GLU A 156 -4.03 -23.82 17.34
N ALA A 157 -3.83 -23.54 18.61
CA ALA A 157 -2.56 -23.71 19.27
C ALA A 157 -2.37 -25.20 19.61
N VAL A 158 -1.40 -25.85 18.97
CA VAL A 158 -1.05 -27.26 19.25
C VAL A 158 -0.28 -27.32 20.55
N ASP A 159 0.60 -26.36 20.77
CA ASP A 159 1.33 -26.07 22.00
C ASP A 159 1.62 -24.54 22.03
N ASP A 160 2.44 -24.08 22.99
CA ASP A 160 2.73 -22.64 23.16
C ASP A 160 3.44 -22.01 21.96
N LEU A 161 4.12 -22.80 21.13
CA LEU A 161 4.95 -22.33 20.00
C LEU A 161 4.55 -22.93 18.66
N THR A 162 3.48 -23.72 18.59
CA THR A 162 3.03 -24.38 17.36
C THR A 162 1.59 -24.02 17.04
N VAL A 163 1.39 -23.40 15.89
CA VAL A 163 0.07 -23.01 15.37
C VAL A 163 -0.28 -23.88 14.19
N LYS A 164 -1.49 -24.43 14.17
CA LYS A 164 -2.06 -25.13 13.02
C LYS A 164 -3.26 -24.36 12.51
N ILE A 165 -3.26 -24.06 11.21
CA ILE A 165 -4.36 -23.39 10.51
C ILE A 165 -4.90 -24.34 9.46
N VAL A 166 -6.21 -24.55 9.46
CA VAL A 166 -6.92 -25.45 8.54
C VAL A 166 -7.81 -24.60 7.62
N LEU A 167 -7.70 -24.85 6.33
CA LEU A 167 -8.51 -24.23 5.29
C LEU A 167 -9.61 -25.20 4.80
N ASP A 168 -10.70 -24.66 4.27
CA ASP A 168 -11.80 -25.45 3.67
C ASP A 168 -11.42 -26.08 2.32
N GLN A 169 -10.40 -25.52 1.67
CA GLN A 169 -9.82 -26.01 0.41
C GLN A 169 -8.36 -25.55 0.30
N PRO A 170 -7.53 -26.17 -0.54
CA PRO A 170 -6.20 -25.66 -0.82
C PRO A 170 -6.28 -24.22 -1.31
N TYR A 171 -5.42 -23.35 -0.77
CA TYR A 171 -5.37 -21.93 -1.18
C TYR A 171 -3.95 -21.39 -1.02
N VAL A 172 -3.16 -21.45 -2.09
CA VAL A 172 -1.74 -21.06 -2.10
C VAL A 172 -1.53 -19.58 -1.74
N PRO A 173 -2.38 -18.62 -2.18
CA PRO A 173 -2.25 -17.22 -1.79
C PRO A 173 -2.37 -16.96 -0.29
N PHE A 174 -2.77 -17.95 0.51
CA PHE A 174 -2.85 -17.83 1.98
C PHE A 174 -1.50 -17.42 2.60
N LEU A 175 -0.36 -17.91 2.07
CA LEU A 175 0.96 -17.50 2.57
C LEU A 175 1.22 -16.01 2.36
N THR A 176 0.80 -15.46 1.24
CA THR A 176 0.93 -14.03 0.94
C THR A 176 0.08 -13.19 1.91
N ALA A 177 -1.16 -13.61 2.17
CA ALA A 177 -2.04 -12.97 3.15
C ALA A 177 -1.45 -13.01 4.57
N VAL A 178 -0.88 -14.15 4.98
CA VAL A 178 -0.19 -14.30 6.28
C VAL A 178 1.03 -13.39 6.36
N ALA A 179 1.81 -13.33 5.28
CA ALA A 179 3.06 -12.59 5.27
C ALA A 179 2.86 -11.07 5.24
N SER A 180 1.90 -10.58 4.45
CA SER A 180 1.81 -9.16 4.14
C SER A 180 0.68 -8.42 4.86
N THR A 181 -0.33 -9.13 5.37
CA THR A 181 -1.56 -8.48 5.85
C THR A 181 -1.96 -8.86 7.27
N VAL A 182 -1.73 -10.10 7.72
CA VAL A 182 -2.15 -10.53 9.06
C VAL A 182 -1.06 -10.24 10.08
N CYS A 183 -1.13 -9.07 10.71
CA CYS A 183 -0.27 -8.64 11.80
C CYS A 183 -0.61 -9.42 13.09
N ILE A 184 0.39 -9.86 13.86
CA ILE A 184 0.15 -10.58 15.10
C ILE A 184 -0.01 -9.58 16.25
N MET A 185 -1.12 -9.70 16.97
CA MET A 185 -1.53 -8.83 18.08
C MET A 185 -1.50 -9.60 19.40
N ASN A 186 -1.22 -8.89 20.50
CA ASN A 186 -1.34 -9.47 21.84
C ASN A 186 -2.83 -9.56 22.23
N GLU A 187 -3.36 -10.78 22.39
CA GLU A 187 -4.77 -11.04 22.71
C GLU A 187 -5.22 -10.27 23.96
N LYS A 188 -4.43 -10.32 25.01
CA LYS A 188 -4.77 -9.66 26.28
C LYS A 188 -4.82 -8.15 26.13
N ALA A 189 -3.83 -7.53 25.45
CA ALA A 189 -3.82 -6.09 25.22
C ALA A 189 -5.02 -5.63 24.40
N VAL A 190 -5.41 -6.39 23.36
CA VAL A 190 -6.61 -6.09 22.56
C VAL A 190 -7.87 -6.17 23.42
N ASN A 191 -8.03 -7.22 24.23
CA ASN A 191 -9.19 -7.41 25.08
C ASN A 191 -9.29 -6.32 26.18
N GLU A 192 -8.16 -5.90 26.75
CA GLU A 192 -8.10 -4.84 27.76
C GLU A 192 -8.35 -3.46 27.16
N ALA A 193 -7.85 -3.17 25.94
CA ALA A 193 -8.04 -1.89 25.28
C ALA A 193 -9.45 -1.73 24.69
N GLY A 194 -10.09 -2.81 24.26
CA GLY A 194 -11.38 -2.77 23.57
C GLY A 194 -11.34 -1.83 22.36
N ASP A 195 -12.29 -0.88 22.26
CA ASP A 195 -12.35 0.09 21.17
C ASP A 195 -11.15 1.06 21.11
N ASN A 196 -10.38 1.16 22.20
CA ASN A 196 -9.20 2.02 22.26
C ASN A 196 -7.96 1.40 21.62
N ILE A 197 -8.00 0.14 21.14
CA ILE A 197 -6.86 -0.51 20.49
C ILE A 197 -6.28 0.29 19.34
N ARG A 198 -7.10 1.09 18.65
CA ARG A 198 -6.67 1.98 17.58
C ARG A 198 -5.68 3.06 18.03
N GLN A 199 -5.68 3.40 19.32
CA GLN A 199 -4.82 4.43 19.94
C GLN A 199 -3.78 3.84 20.89
N MET A 200 -3.85 2.54 21.17
CA MET A 200 -2.96 1.86 22.12
C MET A 200 -2.44 0.55 21.51
N PRO A 201 -1.80 0.60 20.34
CA PRO A 201 -1.34 -0.60 19.66
C PRO A 201 -0.22 -1.28 20.45
N VAL A 202 -0.30 -2.60 20.59
CA VAL A 202 0.72 -3.45 21.23
C VAL A 202 1.08 -4.57 20.26
N GLY A 203 2.26 -4.50 19.69
CA GLY A 203 2.80 -5.48 18.74
C GLY A 203 4.14 -6.03 19.18
N THR A 204 4.80 -6.75 18.30
CA THR A 204 6.13 -7.35 18.46
C THR A 204 7.21 -6.64 17.65
N GLY A 205 6.83 -5.62 16.86
CA GLY A 205 7.67 -4.93 15.90
C GLY A 205 8.83 -4.13 16.54
N PRO A 206 9.74 -3.60 15.72
CA PRO A 206 10.95 -2.94 16.19
C PRO A 206 10.72 -1.60 16.88
N TYR A 207 9.51 -1.05 16.79
CA TYR A 207 9.15 0.21 17.45
C TYR A 207 7.85 0.09 18.24
N LYS A 208 7.84 0.76 19.40
CA LYS A 208 6.67 0.92 20.26
C LYS A 208 5.98 2.25 19.98
N PHE A 209 4.66 2.23 20.03
CA PHE A 209 3.87 3.45 20.07
C PHE A 209 4.14 4.22 21.36
N LYS A 210 4.46 5.51 21.25
CA LYS A 210 4.74 6.40 22.39
C LYS A 210 3.67 7.45 22.58
N GLN A 211 3.24 8.13 21.50
CA GLN A 211 2.33 9.26 21.58
C GLN A 211 1.64 9.51 20.23
N TRP A 212 0.40 9.97 20.29
CA TRP A 212 -0.34 10.52 19.14
C TRP A 212 -1.04 11.80 19.55
N ASP A 213 -0.61 12.93 18.99
CA ASP A 213 -1.26 14.22 19.07
C ASP A 213 -2.04 14.42 17.77
N SER A 214 -3.34 14.13 17.79
CA SER A 214 -4.19 14.15 16.59
C SER A 214 -4.09 15.48 15.84
N GLY A 215 -3.93 15.40 14.53
CA GLY A 215 -3.71 16.54 13.64
C GLY A 215 -2.30 17.16 13.70
N SER A 216 -1.39 16.61 14.50
CA SER A 216 -0.05 17.15 14.71
C SER A 216 1.05 16.11 14.45
N GLN A 217 1.12 15.06 15.26
CA GLN A 217 2.20 14.08 15.14
C GLN A 217 1.87 12.73 15.78
N VAL A 218 2.61 11.71 15.32
CA VAL A 218 2.75 10.41 16.00
C VAL A 218 4.22 10.18 16.31
N VAL A 219 4.51 9.70 17.53
CA VAL A 219 5.87 9.40 17.99
C VAL A 219 5.99 7.90 18.25
N LEU A 220 7.00 7.29 17.63
CA LEU A 220 7.43 5.94 17.90
C LEU A 220 8.80 5.93 18.58
N GLU A 221 9.03 4.99 19.51
CA GLU A 221 10.33 4.75 20.12
C GLU A 221 10.79 3.32 19.85
N ARG A 222 12.10 3.12 19.65
CA ARG A 222 12.68 1.81 19.39
C ARG A 222 12.41 0.84 20.56
N PHE A 223 12.08 -0.39 20.21
CA PHE A 223 11.88 -1.47 21.16
C PHE A 223 13.21 -2.22 21.36
N ASP A 224 13.95 -1.90 22.43
CA ASP A 224 15.27 -2.47 22.67
C ASP A 224 15.26 -3.99 23.01
N ASP A 225 14.10 -4.58 23.32
CA ASP A 225 13.90 -6.04 23.46
C ASP A 225 13.40 -6.70 22.15
N TYR A 226 13.54 -6.04 21.00
CA TYR A 226 13.14 -6.58 19.71
C TYR A 226 13.89 -7.89 19.40
N HIS A 227 13.20 -8.84 18.80
CA HIS A 227 13.67 -10.22 18.59
C HIS A 227 14.65 -10.41 17.42
N ASP A 228 14.94 -9.35 16.67
CA ASP A 228 15.84 -9.35 15.52
C ASP A 228 16.81 -8.15 15.62
N ALA A 229 17.56 -7.85 14.56
CA ALA A 229 18.50 -6.74 14.51
C ALA A 229 17.81 -5.42 14.89
N LEU A 230 18.45 -4.69 15.82
CA LEU A 230 17.93 -3.40 16.27
C LEU A 230 18.13 -2.32 15.20
N PRO A 231 17.09 -1.54 14.85
CA PRO A 231 17.25 -0.37 14.00
C PRO A 231 18.19 0.67 14.62
N GLN A 232 18.86 1.45 13.78
CA GLN A 232 19.75 2.52 14.25
C GLN A 232 18.95 3.70 14.86
N ILE A 233 17.83 4.07 14.23
CA ILE A 233 16.95 5.16 14.67
C ILE A 233 16.30 4.80 16.00
N ARG A 234 16.42 5.66 17.02
CA ARG A 234 15.84 5.43 18.36
C ARG A 234 14.44 6.01 18.52
N GLU A 235 14.15 7.11 17.81
CA GLU A 235 12.85 7.76 17.86
C GLU A 235 12.47 8.29 16.49
N ALA A 236 11.22 8.08 16.10
CA ALA A 236 10.66 8.61 14.87
C ALA A 236 9.43 9.47 15.17
N ASN A 237 9.40 10.66 14.60
CA ASN A 237 8.28 11.58 14.68
C ASN A 237 7.62 11.71 13.30
N TYR A 238 6.41 11.19 13.15
CA TYR A 238 5.57 11.41 11.97
C TYR A 238 4.78 12.69 12.13
N VAL A 239 5.17 13.74 11.41
CA VAL A 239 4.59 15.09 11.54
C VAL A 239 3.54 15.32 10.46
N VAL A 240 2.34 15.75 10.83
CA VAL A 240 1.24 16.00 9.87
C VAL A 240 1.46 17.36 9.20
N LEU A 241 1.90 17.35 7.95
CA LEU A 241 2.04 18.53 7.08
C LEU A 241 1.22 18.32 5.80
N THR A 242 -0.01 18.79 5.82
CA THR A 242 -0.99 18.54 4.74
C THR A 242 -0.73 19.39 3.49
N ASN A 243 0.02 20.49 3.61
CA ASN A 243 0.38 21.32 2.46
C ASN A 243 1.75 20.91 1.91
N PRO A 244 1.83 20.48 0.62
CA PRO A 244 3.06 19.99 0.03
C PRO A 244 4.19 21.01 -0.04
N GLU A 245 3.90 22.27 -0.29
CA GLU A 245 4.91 23.33 -0.35
C GLU A 245 5.52 23.61 1.02
N THR A 246 4.69 23.54 2.09
CA THR A 246 5.16 23.64 3.48
C THR A 246 6.06 22.47 3.83
N ALA A 247 5.69 21.24 3.47
CA ALA A 247 6.49 20.04 3.72
C ALA A 247 7.85 20.12 2.98
N LEU A 248 7.84 20.53 1.72
CA LEU A 248 9.07 20.70 0.95
C LEU A 248 9.98 21.78 1.56
N THR A 249 9.43 22.92 1.97
CA THR A 249 10.21 23.98 2.64
C THR A 249 10.81 23.49 3.96
N ALA A 250 10.03 22.75 4.78
CA ALA A 250 10.53 22.17 6.03
C ALA A 250 11.65 21.15 5.78
N LEU A 251 11.59 20.37 4.69
CA LEU A 251 12.67 19.47 4.29
C LEU A 251 13.93 20.24 3.84
N GLN A 252 13.77 21.26 3.00
CA GLN A 252 14.88 22.10 2.51
C GLN A 252 15.59 22.85 3.63
N THR A 253 14.87 23.24 4.67
CA THR A 253 15.44 23.94 5.85
C THR A 253 15.96 23.00 6.94
N GLY A 254 15.76 21.68 6.80
CA GLY A 254 16.18 20.69 7.78
C GLY A 254 15.29 20.64 9.05
N GLU A 255 14.09 21.22 9.01
CA GLU A 255 13.10 21.09 10.09
C GLU A 255 12.53 19.66 10.16
N ILE A 256 12.41 19.00 9.02
CA ILE A 256 12.12 17.57 8.87
C ILE A 256 13.21 16.89 8.05
N ASP A 257 13.30 15.58 8.13
CA ASP A 257 14.34 14.78 7.50
C ASP A 257 13.86 14.05 6.24
N MET A 258 12.56 13.76 6.17
CA MET A 258 11.91 13.03 5.09
C MET A 258 10.47 13.48 4.94
N THR A 259 9.92 13.39 3.73
CA THR A 259 8.51 13.65 3.47
C THR A 259 7.94 12.74 2.40
N TYR A 260 6.70 12.29 2.60
CA TYR A 260 5.86 11.64 1.59
C TYR A 260 4.91 12.64 0.89
N THR A 261 5.12 13.94 1.12
CA THR A 261 4.28 15.02 0.60
C THR A 261 5.10 15.91 -0.32
N ILE A 262 5.08 15.64 -1.63
CA ILE A 262 5.86 16.34 -2.64
C ILE A 262 4.90 17.04 -3.61
N PRO A 263 5.04 18.39 -3.83
CA PRO A 263 4.30 19.05 -4.90
C PRO A 263 4.75 18.50 -6.27
N PRO A 264 3.85 18.10 -7.17
CA PRO A 264 4.23 17.57 -8.49
C PRO A 264 5.20 18.47 -9.27
N ILE A 265 5.01 19.78 -9.18
CA ILE A 265 5.87 20.78 -9.85
C ILE A 265 7.33 20.73 -9.36
N ALA A 266 7.59 20.28 -8.12
CA ALA A 266 8.92 20.22 -7.55
C ALA A 266 9.70 18.94 -7.92
N VAL A 267 9.03 17.96 -8.51
CA VAL A 267 9.65 16.64 -8.82
C VAL A 267 10.88 16.81 -9.72
N GLN A 268 10.82 17.68 -10.73
CA GLN A 268 11.96 17.88 -11.63
C GLN A 268 13.12 18.60 -10.92
N GLU A 269 12.83 19.60 -10.09
CA GLU A 269 13.86 20.29 -9.29
C GLU A 269 14.54 19.32 -8.31
N LEU A 270 13.78 18.44 -7.66
CA LEU A 270 14.30 17.46 -6.72
C LEU A 270 15.16 16.39 -7.39
N LYS A 271 14.86 15.98 -8.63
CA LYS A 271 15.72 15.07 -9.42
C LYS A 271 17.14 15.62 -9.61
N ASP A 272 17.27 16.93 -9.73
CA ASP A 272 18.54 17.63 -9.97
C ASP A 272 19.20 18.11 -8.66
N SER A 273 18.59 17.87 -7.50
CA SER A 273 19.08 18.34 -6.19
C SER A 273 20.41 17.72 -5.80
N GLN A 274 21.30 18.56 -5.21
CA GLN A 274 22.58 18.11 -4.64
C GLN A 274 22.48 17.71 -3.16
N ASP A 275 21.44 18.16 -2.46
CA ASP A 275 21.29 18.03 -0.99
C ASP A 275 20.16 17.08 -0.60
N LEU A 276 19.19 16.86 -1.50
CA LEU A 276 18.03 16.00 -1.28
C LEU A 276 18.06 14.80 -2.25
N VAL A 277 17.47 13.71 -1.81
CA VAL A 277 17.17 12.53 -2.63
C VAL A 277 15.68 12.52 -2.90
N LEU A 278 15.28 12.30 -4.16
CA LEU A 278 13.91 12.01 -4.54
C LEU A 278 13.81 10.54 -4.92
N ASP A 279 12.97 9.81 -4.22
CA ASP A 279 12.60 8.44 -4.57
C ASP A 279 11.18 8.37 -5.13
N LEU A 280 11.04 7.64 -6.22
CA LEU A 280 9.78 7.26 -6.84
C LEU A 280 9.61 5.76 -6.62
N ASN A 281 9.06 5.38 -5.48
CA ASN A 281 8.97 3.98 -5.06
C ASN A 281 7.76 3.29 -5.72
N PRO A 282 7.96 2.33 -6.64
CA PRO A 282 6.86 1.60 -7.25
C PRO A 282 6.08 0.83 -6.21
N THR A 283 4.76 0.95 -6.27
CA THR A 283 3.84 0.11 -5.48
C THR A 283 3.41 -1.10 -6.31
N MET A 284 2.64 -2.01 -5.69
CA MET A 284 1.89 -3.04 -6.41
C MET A 284 0.59 -2.48 -7.04
N GLY A 285 0.53 -1.18 -7.28
CA GLY A 285 -0.60 -0.51 -7.92
C GLY A 285 -0.35 -0.27 -9.41
N SER A 286 -1.18 -0.88 -10.28
CA SER A 286 -1.09 -0.69 -11.73
C SER A 286 -2.20 0.20 -12.25
N GLY A 287 -1.83 1.20 -13.06
CA GLY A 287 -2.72 2.06 -13.81
C GLY A 287 -2.87 1.58 -15.26
N TYR A 288 -4.11 1.43 -15.70
CA TYR A 288 -4.40 0.91 -17.04
C TYR A 288 -5.67 1.52 -17.64
N ILE A 289 -5.77 1.46 -18.97
CA ILE A 289 -7.03 1.72 -19.68
C ILE A 289 -7.84 0.44 -19.63
N VAL A 290 -9.07 0.55 -19.13
CA VAL A 290 -10.07 -0.51 -19.14
C VAL A 290 -11.08 -0.25 -20.24
N MET A 291 -11.42 -1.30 -20.97
CA MET A 291 -12.35 -1.30 -22.10
C MET A 291 -13.50 -2.25 -21.78
N ASN A 292 -14.73 -1.77 -21.90
CA ASN A 292 -15.91 -2.63 -21.81
C ASN A 292 -16.07 -3.42 -23.11
N LEU A 293 -15.83 -4.72 -23.07
CA LEU A 293 -15.86 -5.61 -24.24
C LEU A 293 -17.27 -5.78 -24.84
N GLU A 294 -18.32 -5.36 -24.13
CA GLU A 294 -19.70 -5.35 -24.62
C GLU A 294 -20.07 -4.03 -25.35
N ALA A 295 -19.21 -3.00 -25.25
CA ALA A 295 -19.47 -1.72 -25.89
C ALA A 295 -19.13 -1.77 -27.40
N PRO A 296 -19.77 -0.92 -28.23
CA PRO A 296 -19.48 -0.84 -29.66
C PRO A 296 -17.99 -0.70 -29.97
N PHE A 297 -17.51 -1.38 -31.01
CA PHE A 297 -16.12 -1.46 -31.48
C PHE A 297 -15.15 -2.16 -30.51
N LEU A 298 -15.36 -2.08 -29.19
CA LEU A 298 -14.46 -2.65 -28.18
C LEU A 298 -14.59 -4.18 -28.08
N SER A 299 -15.62 -4.79 -28.64
CA SER A 299 -15.71 -6.24 -28.83
C SER A 299 -14.76 -6.77 -29.91
N ASP A 300 -14.34 -5.91 -30.89
CA ASP A 300 -13.40 -6.29 -31.95
C ASP A 300 -11.96 -6.27 -31.44
N PRO A 301 -11.22 -7.40 -31.42
CA PRO A 301 -9.83 -7.43 -30.99
C PRO A 301 -8.90 -6.59 -31.87
N ASN A 302 -9.20 -6.41 -33.19
CA ASN A 302 -8.39 -5.54 -34.04
C ASN A 302 -8.53 -4.06 -33.61
N PHE A 303 -9.72 -3.64 -33.17
CA PHE A 303 -9.91 -2.29 -32.67
C PHE A 303 -9.11 -2.07 -31.37
N ARG A 304 -9.18 -3.01 -30.43
CA ARG A 304 -8.39 -2.92 -29.19
C ARG A 304 -6.88 -2.93 -29.46
N MET A 305 -6.41 -3.76 -30.40
CA MET A 305 -5.00 -3.75 -30.84
C MET A 305 -4.59 -2.41 -31.46
N ALA A 306 -5.47 -1.77 -32.24
CA ALA A 306 -5.20 -0.43 -32.78
C ALA A 306 -5.01 0.58 -31.62
N LEU A 307 -5.87 0.53 -30.60
CA LEU A 307 -5.74 1.38 -29.42
C LEU A 307 -4.42 1.13 -28.67
N ALA A 308 -4.04 -0.13 -28.46
CA ALA A 308 -2.81 -0.50 -27.76
C ALA A 308 -1.55 -0.01 -28.49
N TYR A 309 -1.49 -0.20 -29.82
CA TYR A 309 -0.36 0.30 -30.61
C TYR A 309 -0.33 1.84 -30.70
N ALA A 310 -1.45 2.52 -30.51
CA ALA A 310 -1.51 3.98 -30.49
C ALA A 310 -1.17 4.58 -29.11
N THR A 311 -1.02 3.75 -28.08
CA THR A 311 -0.77 4.21 -26.70
C THR A 311 0.72 4.48 -26.48
N ASN A 312 1.09 5.76 -26.33
CA ASN A 312 2.43 6.18 -25.91
C ASN A 312 2.47 6.34 -24.39
N ARG A 313 2.90 5.28 -23.71
CA ARG A 313 2.93 5.21 -22.24
C ARG A 313 3.80 6.28 -21.61
N GLU A 314 4.99 6.53 -22.20
CA GLU A 314 5.94 7.54 -21.74
C GLU A 314 5.30 8.94 -21.78
N HIS A 315 4.62 9.28 -22.88
CA HIS A 315 3.95 10.55 -23.03
C HIS A 315 2.77 10.71 -22.06
N ILE A 316 1.99 9.66 -21.85
CA ILE A 316 0.89 9.67 -20.86
C ILE A 316 1.43 9.90 -19.46
N VAL A 317 2.52 9.26 -19.07
CA VAL A 317 3.13 9.42 -17.75
C VAL A 317 3.76 10.81 -17.62
N GLU A 318 4.49 11.27 -18.64
CA GLU A 318 5.16 12.57 -18.60
C GLU A 318 4.17 13.73 -18.51
N VAL A 319 3.13 13.74 -19.36
CA VAL A 319 2.18 14.86 -19.48
C VAL A 319 0.93 14.65 -18.64
N GLY A 320 0.36 13.44 -18.65
CA GLY A 320 -0.88 13.12 -17.93
C GLY A 320 -0.69 12.96 -16.42
N MET A 321 0.54 12.63 -15.99
CA MET A 321 0.87 12.37 -14.58
C MET A 321 2.03 13.23 -14.04
N ASP A 322 2.40 14.28 -14.76
CA ASP A 322 3.49 15.20 -14.35
C ASP A 322 4.83 14.45 -14.12
N GLY A 323 5.04 13.31 -14.78
CA GLY A 323 6.22 12.43 -14.60
C GLY A 323 6.28 11.69 -13.27
N VAL A 324 5.17 11.61 -12.53
CA VAL A 324 5.08 10.99 -11.20
C VAL A 324 4.44 9.61 -11.29
N ALA A 325 5.06 8.72 -12.04
CA ALA A 325 4.76 7.30 -12.13
C ALA A 325 5.93 6.56 -12.78
N LYS A 326 5.96 5.24 -12.63
CA LYS A 326 6.86 4.38 -13.39
C LYS A 326 6.11 3.85 -14.61
N VAL A 327 6.62 4.09 -15.82
CA VAL A 327 6.02 3.51 -17.04
C VAL A 327 6.00 2.00 -16.92
N SER A 328 4.86 1.37 -17.19
CA SER A 328 4.69 -0.07 -17.17
C SER A 328 3.85 -0.54 -18.35
N SER A 329 4.24 -1.65 -18.94
CA SER A 329 3.48 -2.36 -19.97
C SER A 329 2.82 -3.64 -19.43
N LEU A 330 2.90 -3.87 -18.12
CA LEU A 330 2.39 -5.05 -17.44
C LEU A 330 1.47 -4.63 -16.28
N LEU A 331 0.57 -5.51 -15.86
CA LEU A 331 -0.23 -5.33 -14.64
C LEU A 331 0.50 -5.84 -13.39
N TRP A 332 1.37 -6.82 -13.56
CA TRP A 332 2.22 -7.41 -12.52
C TRP A 332 3.57 -7.82 -13.11
N ASP A 333 4.58 -7.92 -12.29
CA ASP A 333 5.96 -8.19 -12.64
C ASP A 333 6.58 -9.31 -11.77
N GLU A 334 7.90 -9.47 -11.83
CA GLU A 334 8.66 -10.49 -11.11
C GLU A 334 8.50 -10.45 -9.58
N ARG A 335 8.03 -9.34 -9.02
CA ARG A 335 7.72 -9.21 -7.57
C ARG A 335 6.44 -9.96 -7.20
N THR A 336 5.61 -10.32 -8.19
CA THR A 336 4.29 -10.94 -7.97
C THR A 336 4.39 -12.45 -8.02
N ALA A 337 3.96 -13.14 -6.97
CA ALA A 337 3.89 -14.60 -6.94
C ALA A 337 2.94 -15.12 -8.04
N GLY A 338 3.46 -16.02 -8.88
CA GLY A 338 2.72 -16.56 -10.04
C GLY A 338 2.95 -15.83 -11.35
N TYR A 339 3.76 -14.76 -11.38
CA TYR A 339 4.17 -14.10 -12.63
C TYR A 339 4.94 -15.05 -13.55
N SER A 340 4.52 -15.15 -14.82
CA SER A 340 5.15 -16.06 -15.77
C SER A 340 6.26 -15.40 -16.62
N GLY A 341 6.13 -14.10 -16.88
CA GLY A 341 7.05 -13.36 -17.74
C GLY A 341 7.01 -13.74 -19.21
N LYS A 342 6.01 -14.51 -19.66
CA LYS A 342 5.95 -15.04 -21.02
C LYS A 342 5.31 -14.09 -22.03
N TYR A 343 4.47 -13.18 -21.57
CA TYR A 343 3.69 -12.30 -22.42
C TYR A 343 3.87 -10.84 -22.05
N THR A 344 3.84 -9.97 -23.06
CA THR A 344 3.93 -8.51 -22.91
C THR A 344 2.91 -7.83 -23.81
N THR A 345 2.59 -6.58 -23.51
CA THR A 345 1.71 -5.77 -24.37
C THR A 345 2.45 -5.23 -25.60
N SER A 346 1.67 -4.67 -26.52
CA SER A 346 2.20 -4.01 -27.73
C SER A 346 3.02 -2.77 -27.38
N GLU A 347 4.13 -2.56 -28.11
CA GLU A 347 4.89 -1.31 -28.08
C GLU A 347 4.20 -0.23 -28.93
N PHE A 348 4.43 1.03 -28.60
CA PHE A 348 3.90 2.15 -29.36
C PHE A 348 4.33 2.13 -30.83
N ASN A 349 3.37 2.11 -31.74
CA ASN A 349 3.62 2.10 -33.20
C ASN A 349 2.38 2.54 -33.98
N LEU A 350 2.38 3.79 -34.45
CA LEU A 350 1.24 4.37 -35.16
C LEU A 350 0.93 3.69 -36.51
N ASP A 351 1.93 3.14 -37.20
CA ASP A 351 1.69 2.46 -38.48
C ASP A 351 0.96 1.14 -38.27
N LYS A 352 1.37 0.36 -37.25
CA LYS A 352 0.65 -0.85 -36.84
C LYS A 352 -0.76 -0.50 -36.32
N ALA A 353 -0.89 0.57 -35.54
CA ALA A 353 -2.20 1.01 -35.06
C ALA A 353 -3.17 1.27 -36.23
N LYS A 354 -2.72 1.99 -37.26
CA LYS A 354 -3.50 2.22 -38.48
C LYS A 354 -3.80 0.95 -39.27
N GLU A 355 -2.83 0.03 -39.35
CA GLU A 355 -3.02 -1.29 -39.99
C GLU A 355 -4.12 -2.11 -39.32
N TYR A 356 -4.14 -2.14 -37.97
CA TYR A 356 -5.18 -2.83 -37.22
C TYR A 356 -6.53 -2.12 -37.31
N LEU A 357 -6.56 -0.79 -37.23
CA LEU A 357 -7.78 -0.02 -37.36
C LEU A 357 -8.46 -0.22 -38.73
N ALA A 358 -7.67 -0.35 -39.79
CA ALA A 358 -8.19 -0.61 -41.14
C ALA A 358 -8.86 -1.99 -41.32
N LYS A 359 -8.74 -2.89 -40.33
CA LYS A 359 -9.41 -4.20 -40.31
C LYS A 359 -10.76 -4.17 -39.59
N THR A 360 -11.19 -3.01 -39.10
CA THR A 360 -12.40 -2.81 -38.33
C THR A 360 -13.45 -2.04 -39.11
N ASP A 361 -14.69 -2.05 -38.63
CA ASP A 361 -15.80 -1.27 -39.18
C ASP A 361 -15.86 0.16 -38.61
N TYR A 362 -14.89 0.57 -37.79
CA TYR A 362 -14.85 1.92 -37.20
C TYR A 362 -14.67 3.00 -38.26
N ASN A 363 -15.52 4.02 -38.23
CA ASN A 363 -15.56 5.08 -39.24
C ASN A 363 -15.62 6.49 -38.62
N GLY A 364 -14.96 6.68 -37.47
CA GLY A 364 -14.82 7.99 -36.83
C GLY A 364 -15.91 8.33 -35.81
N GLU A 365 -16.69 7.35 -35.36
CA GLU A 365 -17.66 7.52 -34.29
C GLU A 365 -16.98 7.93 -32.99
N GLU A 366 -17.66 8.78 -32.20
CA GLU A 366 -17.16 9.19 -30.90
C GLU A 366 -17.40 8.11 -29.84
N ILE A 367 -16.34 7.75 -29.08
CA ILE A 367 -16.39 6.73 -28.01
C ILE A 367 -16.25 7.44 -26.67
N PRO A 368 -17.21 7.28 -25.73
CA PRO A 368 -17.12 7.87 -24.40
C PRO A 368 -15.94 7.29 -23.59
N PHE A 369 -15.15 8.20 -22.99
CA PHE A 369 -14.09 7.89 -22.03
C PHE A 369 -14.44 8.57 -20.70
N VAL A 370 -15.02 7.82 -19.77
CA VAL A 370 -15.54 8.35 -18.51
C VAL A 370 -14.52 8.20 -17.39
N VAL A 371 -14.41 9.18 -16.51
CA VAL A 371 -13.48 9.18 -15.37
C VAL A 371 -14.14 9.73 -14.11
N GLY A 372 -13.71 9.26 -12.93
CA GLY A 372 -14.23 9.72 -11.64
C GLY A 372 -13.41 10.84 -10.99
N TYR A 373 -12.17 11.06 -11.44
CA TYR A 373 -11.21 11.94 -10.76
C TYR A 373 -10.46 12.82 -11.77
N GLU A 374 -10.03 14.01 -11.31
CA GLU A 374 -9.36 15.00 -12.17
C GLU A 374 -8.01 14.51 -12.71
N ASN A 375 -7.23 13.76 -11.90
CA ASN A 375 -5.99 13.14 -12.37
C ASN A 375 -6.23 12.11 -13.48
N TYR A 376 -7.31 11.35 -13.43
CA TYR A 376 -7.71 10.43 -14.50
C TYR A 376 -8.16 11.18 -15.77
N LYS A 377 -8.76 12.37 -15.60
CA LYS A 377 -9.14 13.21 -16.73
C LYS A 377 -7.93 13.71 -17.50
N LYS A 378 -6.85 14.10 -16.81
CA LYS A 378 -5.59 14.48 -17.48
C LYS A 378 -5.08 13.34 -18.36
N ILE A 379 -5.06 12.11 -17.84
CA ILE A 379 -4.67 10.91 -18.61
C ILE A 379 -5.57 10.75 -19.84
N GLY A 380 -6.90 10.86 -19.66
CA GLY A 380 -7.87 10.75 -20.74
C GLY A 380 -7.67 11.78 -21.84
N VAL A 381 -7.35 13.03 -21.49
CA VAL A 381 -7.08 14.11 -22.47
C VAL A 381 -5.83 13.84 -23.29
N VAL A 382 -4.73 13.39 -22.66
CA VAL A 382 -3.50 12.99 -23.37
C VAL A 382 -3.80 11.82 -24.30
N TYR A 383 -4.50 10.81 -23.82
CA TYR A 383 -4.87 9.65 -24.61
C TYR A 383 -5.77 10.00 -25.79
N GLN A 384 -6.69 10.97 -25.62
CA GLN A 384 -7.52 11.49 -26.70
C GLN A 384 -6.67 12.07 -27.85
N GLU A 385 -5.61 12.80 -27.52
CA GLU A 385 -4.71 13.38 -28.53
C GLU A 385 -3.89 12.31 -29.26
N GLU A 386 -3.48 11.25 -28.56
CA GLU A 386 -2.79 10.12 -29.18
C GLU A 386 -3.68 9.37 -30.15
N LEU A 387 -4.91 9.06 -29.77
CA LEU A 387 -5.86 8.33 -30.61
C LEU A 387 -6.28 9.11 -31.85
N LYS A 388 -6.32 10.45 -31.78
CA LYS A 388 -6.55 11.30 -32.97
C LYS A 388 -5.52 11.09 -34.06
N GLN A 389 -4.28 10.71 -33.75
CA GLN A 389 -3.22 10.48 -34.74
C GLN A 389 -3.50 9.29 -35.66
N ILE A 390 -4.36 8.38 -35.20
CA ILE A 390 -4.83 7.25 -35.99
C ILE A 390 -6.28 7.41 -36.49
N GLY A 391 -6.94 8.54 -36.17
CA GLY A 391 -8.31 8.83 -36.58
C GLY A 391 -9.38 8.27 -35.65
N VAL A 392 -9.03 7.84 -34.43
CA VAL A 392 -9.99 7.42 -33.42
C VAL A 392 -10.37 8.61 -32.53
N ASN A 393 -11.69 8.81 -32.34
CA ASN A 393 -12.26 9.91 -31.57
C ASN A 393 -12.81 9.40 -30.23
N ILE A 394 -12.31 9.93 -29.11
CA ILE A 394 -12.90 9.70 -27.79
C ILE A 394 -13.36 11.02 -27.19
N SER A 395 -14.44 11.01 -26.39
CA SER A 395 -14.90 12.16 -25.60
C SER A 395 -14.62 11.90 -24.12
N VAL A 396 -13.79 12.76 -23.51
CA VAL A 396 -13.42 12.62 -22.10
C VAL A 396 -14.43 13.34 -21.22
N GLU A 397 -15.14 12.59 -20.40
CA GLU A 397 -16.17 13.09 -19.49
C GLU A 397 -15.82 12.73 -18.04
N GLN A 398 -15.86 13.73 -17.15
CA GLN A 398 -15.70 13.49 -15.72
C GLN A 398 -17.07 13.41 -15.05
N LEU A 399 -17.32 12.27 -14.40
CA LEU A 399 -18.52 12.01 -13.61
C LEU A 399 -18.21 12.25 -12.11
N GLU A 400 -19.27 12.33 -11.30
CA GLU A 400 -19.12 12.23 -9.85
C GLU A 400 -18.61 10.82 -9.50
N ALA A 401 -17.71 10.70 -8.50
CA ALA A 401 -16.98 9.47 -8.24
C ALA A 401 -17.87 8.24 -7.99
N ASN A 402 -18.95 8.39 -7.21
CA ASN A 402 -19.87 7.27 -6.94
C ASN A 402 -20.68 6.89 -8.18
N THR A 403 -21.06 7.87 -9.01
CA THR A 403 -21.73 7.63 -10.29
C THR A 403 -20.81 6.88 -11.24
N TRP A 404 -19.55 7.33 -11.35
CA TRP A 404 -18.54 6.65 -12.16
C TRP A 404 -18.34 5.19 -11.72
N VAL A 405 -18.17 4.91 -10.41
CA VAL A 405 -18.05 3.53 -9.90
C VAL A 405 -19.29 2.71 -10.20
N SER A 406 -20.49 3.28 -10.06
CA SER A 406 -21.77 2.60 -10.35
C SER A 406 -21.87 2.25 -11.83
N ASP A 407 -21.52 3.19 -12.72
CA ASP A 407 -21.55 2.98 -14.17
C ASP A 407 -20.52 1.93 -14.61
N MET A 408 -19.30 1.96 -14.02
CA MET A 408 -18.29 0.93 -14.26
C MET A 408 -18.79 -0.47 -13.87
N LYS A 409 -19.41 -0.62 -12.70
CA LYS A 409 -19.96 -1.90 -12.23
C LYS A 409 -21.12 -2.39 -13.07
N SER A 410 -22.04 -1.50 -13.47
CA SER A 410 -23.21 -1.86 -14.27
C SER A 410 -22.90 -2.07 -15.76
N GLY A 411 -21.69 -1.68 -16.23
CA GLY A 411 -21.31 -1.72 -17.65
C GLY A 411 -21.85 -0.57 -18.47
N ASN A 412 -22.30 0.51 -17.84
CA ASN A 412 -22.79 1.72 -18.50
C ASN A 412 -21.65 2.67 -18.88
N PHE A 413 -20.62 2.16 -19.53
CA PHE A 413 -19.47 2.91 -20.02
C PHE A 413 -18.85 2.19 -21.22
N ALA A 414 -18.00 2.88 -21.98
CA ALA A 414 -17.19 2.28 -23.04
C ALA A 414 -15.73 2.12 -22.60
N MET A 415 -15.07 3.21 -22.25
CA MET A 415 -13.67 3.24 -21.84
C MET A 415 -13.48 4.05 -20.57
N SER A 416 -12.44 3.71 -19.81
CA SER A 416 -12.02 4.47 -18.63
C SER A 416 -10.53 4.21 -18.33
N THR A 417 -9.96 4.97 -17.42
CA THR A 417 -8.69 4.62 -16.76
C THR A 417 -8.91 4.40 -15.27
N ILE A 418 -8.17 3.46 -14.72
CA ILE A 418 -8.29 3.06 -13.32
C ILE A 418 -6.91 2.67 -12.78
N VAL A 419 -6.69 2.86 -11.49
CA VAL A 419 -5.58 2.26 -10.74
C VAL A 419 -6.13 1.15 -9.85
N GLN A 420 -5.53 -0.02 -9.94
CA GLN A 420 -5.81 -1.14 -9.05
C GLN A 420 -4.58 -1.40 -8.18
N THR A 421 -4.73 -1.26 -6.86
CA THR A 421 -3.71 -1.67 -5.88
C THR A 421 -3.91 -3.16 -5.59
N MET A 422 -2.81 -3.91 -5.50
CA MET A 422 -2.80 -5.36 -5.44
C MET A 422 -2.05 -5.89 -4.23
N ASP A 423 -2.33 -7.15 -3.92
CA ASP A 423 -1.44 -8.01 -3.15
C ASP A 423 -0.36 -8.61 -4.06
N PRO A 424 0.78 -9.03 -3.52
CA PRO A 424 1.87 -9.59 -4.30
C PRO A 424 1.60 -11.03 -4.78
N ASP A 425 0.39 -11.31 -5.26
CA ASP A 425 -0.03 -12.59 -5.85
C ASP A 425 -0.98 -12.38 -7.03
N VAL A 426 -0.75 -13.12 -8.14
CA VAL A 426 -1.60 -13.03 -9.35
C VAL A 426 -3.05 -13.38 -9.05
N ASP A 427 -3.33 -14.24 -8.07
CA ASP A 427 -4.70 -14.63 -7.70
C ASP A 427 -5.58 -13.46 -7.29
N PHE A 428 -5.01 -12.38 -6.77
CA PHE A 428 -5.74 -11.14 -6.47
C PHE A 428 -6.58 -10.65 -7.66
N TRP A 429 -6.05 -10.79 -8.87
CA TRP A 429 -6.71 -10.36 -10.09
C TRP A 429 -7.93 -11.22 -10.47
N SER A 430 -8.18 -12.34 -9.78
CA SER A 430 -9.41 -13.11 -9.90
C SER A 430 -10.65 -12.24 -9.62
N THR A 431 -10.54 -11.29 -8.69
CA THR A 431 -11.59 -10.31 -8.36
C THR A 431 -11.85 -9.30 -9.47
N VAL A 432 -10.93 -9.18 -10.43
CA VAL A 432 -10.97 -8.20 -11.54
C VAL A 432 -11.27 -8.85 -12.88
N PHE A 433 -10.85 -10.10 -13.12
CA PHE A 433 -10.93 -10.71 -14.44
C PHE A 433 -11.77 -12.00 -14.53
N MET A 434 -12.15 -12.64 -13.41
CA MET A 434 -13.09 -13.77 -13.49
C MET A 434 -14.48 -13.32 -13.96
N SER A 435 -15.16 -14.18 -14.70
CA SER A 435 -16.54 -13.95 -15.15
C SER A 435 -17.52 -13.73 -13.99
N SER A 436 -17.30 -14.39 -12.86
CA SER A 436 -18.07 -14.23 -11.62
C SER A 436 -17.94 -12.83 -10.98
N ALA A 437 -16.92 -12.06 -11.35
CA ALA A 437 -16.68 -10.70 -10.86
C ALA A 437 -17.37 -9.62 -11.73
N ILE A 438 -18.08 -9.99 -12.80
CA ILE A 438 -18.89 -9.06 -13.61
C ILE A 438 -20.02 -8.49 -12.72
N GLY A 439 -20.17 -7.16 -12.75
CA GLY A 439 -21.06 -6.45 -11.83
C GLY A 439 -20.38 -6.04 -10.52
N GLY A 440 -19.16 -6.54 -10.26
CA GLY A 440 -18.22 -6.11 -9.23
C GLY A 440 -17.08 -5.31 -9.83
N TYR A 441 -15.86 -5.87 -9.77
CA TYR A 441 -14.64 -5.19 -10.27
C TYR A 441 -14.18 -5.66 -11.65
N ASN A 442 -14.83 -6.66 -12.27
CA ASN A 442 -14.59 -7.00 -13.67
C ASN A 442 -15.25 -5.96 -14.60
N PHE A 443 -14.61 -4.80 -14.67
CA PHE A 443 -15.07 -3.70 -15.50
C PHE A 443 -14.91 -3.98 -17.00
N SER A 444 -13.90 -4.77 -17.39
CA SER A 444 -13.75 -5.21 -18.78
C SER A 444 -14.90 -6.08 -19.26
N ARG A 445 -15.68 -6.66 -18.35
CA ARG A 445 -16.75 -7.62 -18.62
C ARG A 445 -16.24 -8.86 -19.36
N LEU A 446 -14.96 -9.20 -19.12
CA LEU A 446 -14.34 -10.40 -19.64
C LEU A 446 -15.13 -11.62 -19.15
N ASN A 447 -15.58 -12.44 -20.09
CA ASN A 447 -16.26 -13.70 -19.82
C ASN A 447 -15.53 -14.80 -20.61
N ASP A 448 -14.54 -15.42 -19.96
CA ASP A 448 -13.64 -16.37 -20.61
C ASP A 448 -13.39 -17.58 -19.68
N ALA A 449 -13.81 -18.75 -20.12
CA ALA A 449 -13.75 -19.97 -19.31
C ALA A 449 -12.32 -20.45 -19.05
N ASP A 450 -11.36 -20.17 -19.96
CA ASP A 450 -9.96 -20.54 -19.77
C ASP A 450 -9.29 -19.64 -18.72
N VAL A 451 -9.63 -18.35 -18.70
CA VAL A 451 -9.22 -17.41 -17.65
C VAL A 451 -9.79 -17.79 -16.28
N ASP A 452 -11.09 -18.09 -16.22
CA ASP A 452 -11.75 -18.55 -14.99
C ASP A 452 -11.08 -19.82 -14.44
N LYS A 453 -10.82 -20.79 -15.34
CA LYS A 453 -10.15 -22.03 -14.98
C LYS A 453 -8.71 -21.80 -14.52
N ALA A 454 -7.97 -20.91 -15.16
CA ALA A 454 -6.60 -20.62 -14.78
C ALA A 454 -6.51 -20.00 -13.37
N PHE A 455 -7.44 -19.11 -12.99
CA PHE A 455 -7.52 -18.61 -11.61
C PHE A 455 -7.85 -19.73 -10.61
N GLN A 456 -8.84 -20.59 -10.93
CA GLN A 456 -9.22 -21.70 -10.06
C GLN A 456 -8.06 -22.70 -9.87
N ASP A 457 -7.42 -23.14 -10.96
CA ASP A 457 -6.32 -24.10 -10.90
C ASP A 457 -5.08 -23.49 -10.22
N GLY A 458 -4.75 -22.21 -10.51
CA GLY A 458 -3.59 -21.53 -9.97
C GLY A 458 -3.70 -21.22 -8.47
N SER A 459 -4.92 -20.96 -7.97
CA SER A 459 -5.15 -20.72 -6.55
C SER A 459 -4.88 -21.94 -5.66
N VAL A 460 -4.94 -23.14 -6.23
CA VAL A 460 -4.72 -24.41 -5.51
C VAL A 460 -3.41 -25.12 -5.88
N CYS A 461 -2.68 -24.64 -6.89
CA CYS A 461 -1.43 -25.25 -7.36
C CYS A 461 -0.26 -24.91 -6.44
N GLN A 462 0.28 -25.91 -5.72
CA GLN A 462 1.38 -25.74 -4.78
C GLN A 462 2.77 -25.66 -5.44
N ASP A 463 2.93 -26.19 -6.67
CA ASP A 463 4.19 -26.10 -7.42
C ASP A 463 4.33 -24.71 -8.03
N PRO A 464 5.35 -23.90 -7.63
CA PRO A 464 5.47 -22.52 -8.09
C PRO A 464 5.68 -22.39 -9.60
N GLU A 465 6.42 -23.30 -10.25
CA GLU A 465 6.69 -23.22 -11.68
C GLU A 465 5.46 -23.64 -12.49
N GLN A 466 4.77 -24.71 -12.07
CA GLN A 466 3.50 -25.09 -12.68
C GLN A 466 2.45 -23.99 -12.51
N ARG A 467 2.43 -23.30 -11.38
CA ARG A 467 1.53 -22.18 -11.11
C ARG A 467 1.75 -21.01 -12.06
N LYS A 468 3.02 -20.67 -12.37
CA LYS A 468 3.38 -19.68 -13.40
C LYS A 468 2.85 -20.08 -14.77
N ASP A 469 2.99 -21.37 -15.14
CA ASP A 469 2.47 -21.88 -16.41
C ASP A 469 0.94 -21.75 -16.50
N ILE A 470 0.23 -22.05 -15.42
CA ILE A 470 -1.23 -21.88 -15.33
C ILE A 470 -1.60 -20.40 -15.52
N TYR A 471 -1.00 -19.49 -14.76
CA TYR A 471 -1.31 -18.07 -14.87
C TYR A 471 -0.84 -17.41 -16.17
N SER A 472 0.09 -18.03 -16.90
CA SER A 472 0.47 -17.57 -18.24
C SER A 472 -0.69 -17.54 -19.23
N VAL A 473 -1.73 -18.36 -19.02
CA VAL A 473 -2.99 -18.33 -19.81
C VAL A 473 -3.70 -16.97 -19.65
N ILE A 474 -3.71 -16.45 -18.43
CA ILE A 474 -4.32 -15.14 -18.12
C ILE A 474 -3.50 -14.03 -18.77
N GLU A 475 -2.18 -14.02 -18.58
CA GLU A 475 -1.28 -13.03 -19.21
C GLU A 475 -1.46 -13.00 -20.73
N LYS A 476 -1.50 -14.17 -21.35
CA LYS A 476 -1.74 -14.30 -22.79
C LYS A 476 -3.04 -13.61 -23.19
N LYS A 477 -4.13 -13.93 -22.50
CA LYS A 477 -5.45 -13.37 -22.81
C LYS A 477 -5.47 -11.86 -22.65
N LEU A 478 -4.95 -11.36 -21.53
CA LEU A 478 -4.97 -9.92 -21.24
C LEU A 478 -4.14 -9.11 -22.24
N TYR A 479 -2.98 -9.62 -22.65
CA TYR A 479 -2.01 -8.86 -23.43
C TYR A 479 -2.12 -9.11 -24.93
N GLU A 480 -2.23 -10.38 -25.40
CA GLU A 480 -2.35 -10.69 -26.83
C GLU A 480 -3.73 -10.31 -27.39
N ASP A 481 -4.82 -10.53 -26.62
CA ASP A 481 -6.17 -10.14 -27.01
C ASP A 481 -6.52 -8.70 -26.63
N THR A 482 -5.58 -8.00 -25.98
CA THR A 482 -5.72 -6.60 -25.56
C THR A 482 -7.02 -6.34 -24.80
N ILE A 483 -7.21 -7.07 -23.70
CA ILE A 483 -8.39 -6.89 -22.83
C ILE A 483 -8.31 -5.57 -22.07
N ILE A 484 -7.08 -5.19 -21.70
CA ILE A 484 -6.74 -3.93 -21.04
C ILE A 484 -5.44 -3.37 -21.64
N ILE A 485 -5.14 -2.10 -21.38
CA ILE A 485 -3.87 -1.49 -21.78
C ILE A 485 -3.18 -0.95 -20.53
N PRO A 486 -2.19 -1.67 -19.96
CA PRO A 486 -1.39 -1.15 -18.85
C PRO A 486 -0.60 0.09 -19.28
N ILE A 487 -0.49 1.07 -18.41
CA ILE A 487 0.17 2.34 -18.68
C ILE A 487 1.35 2.57 -17.71
N TYR A 488 1.12 2.36 -16.41
CA TYR A 488 2.10 2.72 -15.38
C TYR A 488 1.92 1.92 -14.09
N ASP A 489 3.01 1.82 -13.34
CA ASP A 489 2.95 1.46 -11.92
C ASP A 489 2.84 2.74 -11.10
N ARG A 490 1.89 2.75 -10.15
CA ARG A 490 1.75 3.81 -9.17
C ARG A 490 3.02 3.87 -8.33
N VAL A 491 3.51 5.08 -8.05
CA VAL A 491 4.62 5.31 -7.14
C VAL A 491 4.17 6.04 -5.90
N VAL A 492 4.83 5.78 -4.79
CA VAL A 492 4.85 6.67 -3.63
C VAL A 492 6.07 7.57 -3.79
N THR A 493 5.83 8.87 -3.87
CA THR A 493 6.91 9.85 -3.91
C THR A 493 7.40 10.10 -2.49
N CYS A 494 8.71 10.02 -2.28
CA CYS A 494 9.29 10.52 -1.06
C CYS A 494 10.57 11.31 -1.35
N ALA A 495 10.85 12.31 -0.51
CA ALA A 495 12.11 13.02 -0.57
C ALA A 495 12.72 13.11 0.84
N TYR A 496 14.04 13.02 0.90
CA TYR A 496 14.77 13.03 2.16
C TYR A 496 16.16 13.63 2.01
N ASN A 497 16.74 14.04 3.14
CA ASN A 497 18.09 14.55 3.22
C ASN A 497 19.12 13.47 2.85
N LYS A 498 20.18 13.81 2.12
CA LYS A 498 21.23 12.87 1.69
C LYS A 498 21.92 12.10 2.82
N GLY A 499 21.88 12.57 4.05
CA GLY A 499 22.39 11.83 5.20
C GLY A 499 21.47 10.72 5.70
N VAL A 500 20.27 10.57 5.11
CA VAL A 500 19.36 9.44 5.38
C VAL A 500 19.56 8.41 4.29
N THR A 501 19.84 7.17 4.66
CA THR A 501 19.83 6.02 3.75
C THR A 501 18.55 5.22 3.98
N VAL A 502 17.90 4.84 2.88
CA VAL A 502 16.70 3.99 2.85
C VAL A 502 17.06 2.72 2.07
N ASP A 503 17.22 1.60 2.78
CA ASP A 503 17.70 0.35 2.19
C ASP A 503 16.64 -0.37 1.37
N ARG A 504 15.36 -0.24 1.77
CA ARG A 504 14.23 -0.94 1.14
C ARG A 504 12.98 -0.08 1.11
N SER A 505 12.23 -0.19 0.01
CA SER A 505 10.81 0.17 -0.04
C SER A 505 9.99 -1.10 -0.27
N TYR A 506 8.82 -1.19 0.36
CA TYR A 506 7.95 -2.37 0.25
C TYR A 506 6.89 -2.19 -0.84
N ASP A 507 6.13 -3.23 -1.10
CA ASP A 507 5.08 -3.25 -2.12
C ASP A 507 4.00 -2.16 -1.94
N SER A 508 3.89 -1.61 -0.73
CA SER A 508 3.09 -0.41 -0.45
C SER A 508 3.72 0.89 -0.99
N GLY A 509 5.00 0.86 -1.40
CA GLY A 509 5.81 2.03 -1.75
C GLY A 509 6.36 2.80 -0.56
N PHE A 510 6.00 2.41 0.66
CA PHE A 510 6.54 3.01 1.90
C PHE A 510 7.69 2.17 2.44
N SER A 511 8.64 2.84 3.07
CA SER A 511 9.76 2.19 3.75
C SER A 511 9.47 2.09 5.25
N THR A 512 10.02 1.09 5.92
CA THR A 512 9.91 0.95 7.37
C THR A 512 11.14 1.57 8.05
N LEU A 513 10.98 2.03 9.28
CA LEU A 513 12.07 2.61 10.08
C LEU A 513 13.23 1.64 10.31
N ARG A 514 12.97 0.33 10.24
CA ARG A 514 14.00 -0.71 10.34
C ARG A 514 15.01 -0.63 9.20
N ASP A 515 14.54 -0.23 8.01
CA ASP A 515 15.31 -0.16 6.78
C ASP A 515 15.82 1.26 6.51
N MET A 516 15.83 2.13 7.52
CA MET A 516 16.33 3.49 7.46
C MET A 516 17.46 3.69 8.47
N HIS A 517 18.48 4.42 8.08
CA HIS A 517 19.56 4.81 8.98
C HIS A 517 20.20 6.14 8.55
N TRP A 518 20.96 6.74 9.45
CA TRP A 518 21.83 7.88 9.17
C TRP A 518 23.22 7.39 8.79
N ASP A 519 23.83 7.99 7.75
CA ASP A 519 25.18 7.69 7.28
C ASP A 519 26.26 8.07 8.31
#